data_eccc6ed43b91838843e998b7cb639d7f
#
_entry.id   eccc6ed43b91838843e998b7cb639d7f
#
_cell.length_a   1.000
_cell.length_b   1.000
_cell.length_c   1.000
_cell.angle_alpha   90.00
_cell.angle_beta   90.00
_cell.angle_gamma   90.00
#
_symmetry.space_group_name_H-M   'P 1'
#
loop_
_entity.id
_entity.type
_entity.pdbx_description
1 polymer ?
#
loop_
_entity_poly.entity_id
_entity_poly.type
_entity_poly.pdbx_seq_one_letter_code
_entity_poly.pdbx_strand_id
1 'polypeptide(L)'
;TVAPGFQDEFRPLFGDETQDYNAALQEHYANPKDPGEDFITAYATSHPHEDWAETVAHLLHMVDFTDSFVSAGLMMKGIPANYQPYAETDADHLLTIAAEVAIAINDINRALDNSDLYPFILTPKIREKIKFAHGWISNHAARGA
;
A
#
# COMPACT_ATOMS: atom_id res chain seq x y z
N THR A 1 5.91 22.03 -4.52
CA THR A 1 5.76 21.93 -5.99
C THR A 1 5.70 20.46 -6.32
N VAL A 2 4.62 20.00 -6.95
CA VAL A 2 4.48 18.61 -7.41
C VAL A 2 5.51 18.36 -8.51
N ALA A 3 6.12 17.17 -8.50
CA ALA A 3 7.12 16.80 -9.50
C ALA A 3 6.49 16.80 -10.92
N PRO A 4 7.20 17.27 -11.95
CA PRO A 4 6.70 17.22 -13.32
C PRO A 4 6.32 15.79 -13.72
N GLY A 5 5.16 15.63 -14.36
CA GLY A 5 4.64 14.34 -14.82
C GLY A 5 3.87 13.53 -13.76
N PHE A 6 3.95 13.87 -12.47
CA PHE A 6 3.23 13.14 -11.42
C PHE A 6 1.71 13.12 -11.67
N GLN A 7 1.12 14.26 -11.97
CA GLN A 7 -0.34 14.36 -12.16
C GLN A 7 -0.83 13.59 -13.38
N ASP A 8 -0.03 13.54 -14.45
CA ASP A 8 -0.38 12.82 -15.67
C ASP A 8 -0.45 11.30 -15.45
N GLU A 9 0.39 10.78 -14.54
CA GLU A 9 0.40 9.37 -14.16
C GLU A 9 -0.56 9.08 -13.00
N PHE A 10 -0.78 10.04 -12.10
CA PHE A 10 -1.65 9.93 -10.93
C PHE A 10 -3.13 9.80 -11.31
N ARG A 11 -3.63 10.71 -12.16
CA ARG A 11 -5.06 10.78 -12.50
C ARG A 11 -5.65 9.51 -13.10
N PRO A 12 -4.98 8.76 -13.98
CA PRO A 12 -5.50 7.49 -14.47
C PRO A 12 -5.66 6.42 -13.40
N LEU A 13 -4.90 6.50 -12.31
CA LEU A 13 -4.91 5.52 -11.21
C LEU A 13 -5.86 5.91 -10.09
N PHE A 14 -5.83 7.18 -9.67
CA PHE A 14 -6.50 7.68 -8.46
C PHE A 14 -7.72 8.56 -8.74
N GLY A 15 -7.81 9.13 -9.94
CA GLY A 15 -8.90 10.02 -10.32
C GLY A 15 -8.50 11.50 -10.25
N ASP A 16 -9.50 12.38 -10.45
CA ASP A 16 -9.31 13.83 -10.49
C ASP A 16 -9.20 14.41 -9.07
N GLU A 17 -8.01 14.80 -8.68
CA GLU A 17 -7.68 15.38 -7.37
C GLU A 17 -8.22 16.81 -7.18
N THR A 18 -8.76 17.43 -8.23
CA THR A 18 -9.32 18.80 -8.16
C THR A 18 -10.77 18.85 -7.67
N GLN A 19 -11.37 17.68 -7.37
CA GLN A 19 -12.69 17.59 -6.77
C GLN A 19 -12.74 18.36 -5.44
N ASP A 20 -13.94 18.87 -5.08
CA ASP A 20 -14.14 19.49 -3.78
C ASP A 20 -13.96 18.49 -2.66
N TYR A 21 -12.84 18.60 -1.96
CA TYR A 21 -12.43 17.69 -0.90
C TYR A 21 -13.46 17.61 0.24
N ASN A 22 -13.97 18.77 0.69
CA ASN A 22 -14.92 18.79 1.82
C ASN A 22 -16.26 18.17 1.43
N ALA A 23 -16.76 18.47 0.25
CA ALA A 23 -17.99 17.88 -0.26
C ALA A 23 -17.85 16.36 -0.43
N ALA A 24 -16.72 15.88 -0.93
CA ALA A 24 -16.43 14.46 -1.11
C ALA A 24 -16.39 13.71 0.24
N LEU A 25 -15.75 14.28 1.26
CA LEU A 25 -15.75 13.70 2.61
C LEU A 25 -17.13 13.69 3.26
N GLN A 26 -17.90 14.75 3.13
CA GLN A 26 -19.27 14.80 3.66
C GLN A 26 -20.15 13.74 3.02
N GLU A 27 -20.05 13.54 1.70
CA GLU A 27 -20.75 12.48 0.99
C GLU A 27 -20.32 11.11 1.48
N HIS A 28 -19.01 10.89 1.66
CA HIS A 28 -18.48 9.61 2.18
C HIS A 28 -19.02 9.28 3.57
N TYR A 29 -19.08 10.25 4.50
CA TYR A 29 -19.60 10.02 5.84
C TYR A 29 -21.12 9.80 5.86
N ALA A 30 -21.87 10.42 4.94
CA ALA A 30 -23.29 10.20 4.80
C ALA A 30 -23.62 8.85 4.14
N ASN A 31 -22.83 8.46 3.13
CA ASN A 31 -23.05 7.29 2.29
C ASN A 31 -21.71 6.58 2.03
N PRO A 32 -21.15 5.84 3.01
CA PRO A 32 -19.90 5.11 2.83
C PRO A 32 -20.00 4.11 1.69
N LYS A 33 -19.02 4.12 0.79
CA LYS A 33 -18.96 3.19 -0.34
C LYS A 33 -18.13 1.96 0.02
N ASP A 34 -18.53 0.82 -0.57
CA ASP A 34 -17.70 -0.38 -0.55
C ASP A 34 -16.43 -0.13 -1.39
N PRO A 35 -15.23 -0.49 -0.91
CA PRO A 35 -13.99 -0.30 -1.64
C PRO A 35 -13.90 -1.14 -2.91
N GLY A 36 -14.67 -2.23 -3.01
CA GLY A 36 -14.62 -3.14 -4.15
C GLY A 36 -13.22 -3.66 -4.42
N GLU A 37 -12.87 -3.74 -5.70
CA GLU A 37 -11.56 -4.19 -6.17
C GLU A 37 -10.59 -3.03 -6.48
N ASP A 38 -11.07 -1.78 -6.45
CA ASP A 38 -10.32 -0.61 -6.92
C ASP A 38 -9.65 0.18 -5.80
N PHE A 39 -10.12 0.04 -4.57
CA PHE A 39 -9.66 0.81 -3.43
C PHE A 39 -9.16 -0.09 -2.29
N ILE A 40 -8.07 0.33 -1.64
CA ILE A 40 -7.45 -0.46 -0.58
C ILE A 40 -8.26 -0.44 0.72
N THR A 41 -9.03 0.63 0.96
CA THR A 41 -9.94 0.78 2.10
C THR A 41 -11.24 1.47 1.66
N ALA A 42 -12.28 1.39 2.49
CA ALA A 42 -13.50 2.17 2.28
C ALA A 42 -13.21 3.68 2.32
N TYR A 43 -12.28 4.14 3.16
CA TYR A 43 -11.92 5.56 3.26
C TYR A 43 -11.25 6.07 1.97
N ALA A 44 -10.46 5.23 1.31
CA ALA A 44 -9.85 5.55 0.01
C ALA A 44 -10.89 5.92 -1.07
N THR A 45 -12.14 5.44 -0.95
CA THR A 45 -13.21 5.79 -1.90
C THR A 45 -13.68 7.24 -1.80
N SER A 46 -13.30 7.95 -0.75
CA SER A 46 -13.82 9.30 -0.46
C SER A 46 -13.26 10.37 -1.39
N HIS A 47 -11.96 10.35 -1.64
CA HIS A 47 -11.28 11.35 -2.48
C HIS A 47 -9.95 10.80 -3.01
N PRO A 48 -9.48 11.22 -4.21
CA PRO A 48 -8.17 10.81 -4.75
C PRO A 48 -6.98 11.06 -3.81
N HIS A 49 -7.00 12.13 -3.02
CA HIS A 49 -5.96 12.36 -2.01
C HIS A 49 -5.98 11.32 -0.89
N GLU A 50 -7.16 10.87 -0.47
CA GLU A 50 -7.29 9.83 0.55
C GLU A 50 -6.91 8.46 0.00
N ASP A 51 -7.26 8.17 -1.24
CA ASP A 51 -6.82 6.95 -1.93
C ASP A 51 -5.28 6.88 -2.04
N TRP A 52 -4.66 8.01 -2.37
CA TRP A 52 -3.19 8.13 -2.36
C TRP A 52 -2.61 7.93 -0.95
N ALA A 53 -3.17 8.62 0.05
CA ALA A 53 -2.69 8.55 1.43
C ALA A 53 -2.81 7.13 2.00
N GLU A 54 -3.95 6.46 1.79
CA GLU A 54 -4.19 5.08 2.19
C GLU A 54 -3.24 4.11 1.45
N THR A 55 -3.03 4.31 0.15
CA THR A 55 -2.10 3.51 -0.65
C THR A 55 -0.66 3.62 -0.12
N VAL A 56 -0.19 4.84 0.15
CA VAL A 56 1.15 5.07 0.71
C VAL A 56 1.27 4.49 2.12
N ALA A 57 0.27 4.70 2.98
CA ALA A 57 0.28 4.14 4.33
C ALA A 57 0.40 2.61 4.31
N HIS A 58 -0.34 1.94 3.44
CA HIS A 58 -0.28 0.49 3.30
C HIS A 58 1.04 -0.01 2.71
N LEU A 59 1.62 0.73 1.74
CA LEU A 59 2.97 0.45 1.25
C LEU A 59 4.00 0.50 2.39
N LEU A 60 3.97 1.55 3.21
CA LEU A 60 4.87 1.69 4.35
C LEU A 60 4.67 0.57 5.37
N HIS A 61 3.43 0.19 5.67
CA HIS A 61 3.14 -0.95 6.54
C HIS A 61 3.70 -2.26 5.99
N MET A 62 3.61 -2.49 4.67
CA MET A 62 4.18 -3.69 4.03
C MET A 62 5.70 -3.73 4.16
N VAL A 63 6.37 -2.60 3.98
CA VAL A 63 7.81 -2.49 4.19
C VAL A 63 8.15 -2.76 5.66
N ASP A 64 7.46 -2.11 6.59
CA ASP A 64 7.74 -2.17 8.03
C ASP A 64 7.53 -3.57 8.61
N PHE A 65 6.42 -4.25 8.32
CA PHE A 65 6.20 -5.58 8.85
C PHE A 65 7.12 -6.62 8.22
N THR A 66 7.48 -6.44 6.94
CA THR A 66 8.46 -7.33 6.26
C THR A 66 9.86 -7.13 6.86
N ASP A 67 10.28 -5.90 7.10
CA ASP A 67 11.54 -5.61 7.78
C ASP A 67 11.56 -6.19 9.20
N SER A 68 10.48 -6.03 9.95
CA SER A 68 10.34 -6.57 11.30
C SER A 68 10.44 -8.09 11.31
N PHE A 69 9.83 -8.77 10.34
CA PHE A 69 9.91 -10.22 10.17
C PHE A 69 11.36 -10.68 9.95
N VAL A 70 12.05 -10.04 9.00
CA VAL A 70 13.46 -10.38 8.68
C VAL A 70 14.38 -10.03 9.85
N SER A 71 14.23 -8.84 10.46
CA SER A 71 15.06 -8.37 11.57
C SER A 71 14.89 -9.22 12.82
N ALA A 72 13.73 -9.82 13.04
CA ALA A 72 13.49 -10.79 14.11
C ALA A 72 14.18 -12.15 13.87
N GLY A 73 14.82 -12.34 12.73
CA GLY A 73 15.45 -13.61 12.35
C GLY A 73 14.46 -14.71 11.97
N LEU A 74 13.22 -14.34 11.66
CA LEU A 74 12.24 -15.30 11.18
C LEU A 74 12.59 -15.71 9.74
N MET A 75 12.38 -16.98 9.44
CA MET A 75 12.75 -17.54 8.14
C MET A 75 11.54 -18.13 7.44
N MET A 76 11.42 -17.84 6.16
CA MET A 76 10.41 -18.43 5.30
C MET A 76 11.04 -18.78 3.94
N LYS A 77 10.55 -19.88 3.33
CA LYS A 77 11.00 -20.29 2.01
C LYS A 77 10.74 -19.20 0.99
N GLY A 78 11.75 -18.83 0.23
CA GLY A 78 11.67 -17.80 -0.80
C GLY A 78 12.01 -16.39 -0.32
N ILE A 79 12.21 -16.17 0.99
CA ILE A 79 12.62 -14.88 1.54
C ILE A 79 14.09 -14.99 2.01
N PRO A 80 15.02 -14.21 1.40
CA PRO A 80 16.40 -14.18 1.85
C PRO A 80 16.50 -13.69 3.31
N ALA A 81 17.35 -14.33 4.12
CA ALA A 81 17.55 -13.96 5.53
C ALA A 81 18.11 -12.54 5.72
N ASN A 82 18.69 -11.96 4.68
CA ASN A 82 19.21 -10.60 4.65
C ASN A 82 18.41 -9.68 3.71
N TYR A 83 17.15 -10.01 3.43
CA TYR A 83 16.30 -9.17 2.62
C TYR A 83 16.12 -7.77 3.25
N GLN A 84 16.19 -6.76 2.42
CA GLN A 84 16.10 -5.35 2.85
C GLN A 84 14.94 -4.66 2.15
N PRO A 85 13.75 -4.71 2.70
CA PRO A 85 12.55 -4.16 2.05
C PRO A 85 12.61 -2.66 1.82
N TYR A 86 13.31 -1.90 2.67
CA TYR A 86 13.52 -0.46 2.47
C TYR A 86 14.42 -0.13 1.27
N ALA A 87 15.31 -1.05 0.89
CA ALA A 87 16.20 -0.88 -0.25
C ALA A 87 15.67 -1.55 -1.53
N GLU A 88 14.52 -2.22 -1.46
CA GLU A 88 13.94 -2.92 -2.60
C GLU A 88 13.46 -1.92 -3.67
N THR A 89 13.92 -2.09 -4.89
CA THR A 89 13.55 -1.26 -6.04
C THR A 89 12.52 -1.91 -6.96
N ASP A 90 12.34 -3.22 -6.84
CA ASP A 90 11.31 -3.97 -7.56
C ASP A 90 10.04 -4.07 -6.70
N ALA A 91 9.03 -3.26 -7.03
CA ALA A 91 7.77 -3.25 -6.31
C ALA A 91 7.01 -4.58 -6.40
N ASP A 92 7.10 -5.31 -7.51
CA ASP A 92 6.45 -6.63 -7.63
C ASP A 92 7.12 -7.67 -6.72
N HIS A 93 8.44 -7.61 -6.59
CA HIS A 93 9.17 -8.46 -5.65
C HIS A 93 8.81 -8.12 -4.20
N LEU A 94 8.82 -6.84 -3.82
CA LEU A 94 8.38 -6.38 -2.50
C LEU A 94 6.96 -6.88 -2.17
N LEU A 95 6.01 -6.67 -3.06
CA LEU A 95 4.61 -7.06 -2.85
C LEU A 95 4.44 -8.57 -2.73
N THR A 96 5.24 -9.34 -3.46
CA THR A 96 5.21 -10.81 -3.36
C THR A 96 5.69 -11.27 -2.00
N ILE A 97 6.83 -10.76 -1.53
CA ILE A 97 7.38 -11.11 -0.21
C ILE A 97 6.45 -10.63 0.90
N ALA A 98 5.96 -9.39 0.84
CA ALA A 98 5.05 -8.85 1.84
C ALA A 98 3.75 -9.67 1.95
N ALA A 99 3.19 -10.12 0.83
CA ALA A 99 2.01 -10.97 0.83
C ALA A 99 2.26 -12.32 1.53
N GLU A 100 3.38 -12.98 1.27
CA GLU A 100 3.75 -14.23 1.94
C GLU A 100 3.93 -14.04 3.45
N VAL A 101 4.60 -12.97 3.87
CA VAL A 101 4.76 -12.62 5.29
C VAL A 101 3.40 -12.35 5.93
N ALA A 102 2.53 -11.58 5.29
CA ALA A 102 1.20 -11.27 5.80
C ALA A 102 0.34 -12.52 5.98
N ILE A 103 0.39 -13.48 5.04
CA ILE A 103 -0.32 -14.77 5.15
C ILE A 103 0.16 -15.53 6.39
N ALA A 104 1.48 -15.64 6.59
CA ALA A 104 2.04 -16.36 7.74
C ALA A 104 1.65 -15.70 9.07
N ILE A 105 1.67 -14.36 9.14
CA ILE A 105 1.26 -13.62 10.34
C ILE A 105 -0.24 -13.81 10.61
N ASN A 106 -1.07 -13.77 9.58
CA ASN A 106 -2.51 -13.99 9.71
C ASN A 106 -2.83 -15.41 10.18
N ASP A 107 -2.12 -16.43 9.69
CA ASP A 107 -2.28 -17.80 10.17
C ASP A 107 -1.94 -17.95 11.65
N ILE A 108 -0.88 -17.27 12.12
CA ILE A 108 -0.53 -17.23 13.55
C ILE A 108 -1.62 -16.50 14.36
N ASN A 109 -2.09 -15.36 13.88
CA ASN A 109 -3.16 -14.61 14.56
C ASN A 109 -4.44 -15.44 14.67
N ARG A 110 -4.87 -16.11 13.61
CA ARG A 110 -6.03 -16.99 13.62
C ARG A 110 -5.88 -18.16 14.59
N ALA A 111 -4.66 -18.73 14.70
CA ALA A 111 -4.37 -19.79 15.66
C ALA A 111 -4.46 -19.31 17.13
N LEU A 112 -4.33 -18.02 17.39
CA LEU A 112 -4.46 -17.36 18.68
C LEU A 112 -5.84 -16.71 18.88
N ASP A 113 -6.80 -17.00 18.01
CA ASP A 113 -8.17 -16.41 18.00
C ASP A 113 -8.16 -14.87 17.86
N ASN A 114 -7.16 -14.34 17.16
CA ASN A 114 -7.06 -12.93 16.82
C ASN A 114 -7.53 -12.69 15.37
N SER A 115 -7.92 -11.44 15.10
CA SER A 115 -8.23 -10.97 13.73
C SER A 115 -6.97 -10.97 12.84
N ASP A 116 -7.19 -11.07 11.54
CA ASP A 116 -6.12 -10.88 10.57
C ASP A 116 -5.46 -9.51 10.76
N LEU A 117 -4.13 -9.51 10.82
CA LEU A 117 -3.36 -8.27 10.89
C LEU A 117 -3.46 -7.50 9.57
N TYR A 118 -3.52 -8.22 8.46
CA TYR A 118 -3.57 -7.65 7.13
C TYR A 118 -4.71 -8.28 6.32
N PRO A 119 -5.93 -7.72 6.38
CA PRO A 119 -7.11 -8.32 5.78
C PRO A 119 -7.27 -8.07 4.27
N PHE A 120 -6.29 -7.46 3.60
CA PHE A 120 -6.45 -6.98 2.23
C PHE A 120 -6.07 -8.01 1.19
N ILE A 121 -6.90 -8.07 0.14
CA ILE A 121 -6.57 -8.73 -1.11
C ILE A 121 -5.93 -7.69 -2.03
N LEU A 122 -4.71 -7.96 -2.47
CA LEU A 122 -4.00 -7.13 -3.43
C LEU A 122 -4.53 -7.39 -4.85
N THR A 123 -5.60 -6.73 -5.22
CA THR A 123 -6.14 -6.79 -6.58
C THR A 123 -5.16 -6.20 -7.59
N PRO A 124 -5.29 -6.48 -8.89
CA PRO A 124 -4.44 -5.87 -9.91
C PRO A 124 -4.42 -4.33 -9.83
N LYS A 125 -5.57 -3.70 -9.60
CA LYS A 125 -5.67 -2.24 -9.50
C LYS A 125 -4.96 -1.67 -8.27
N ILE A 126 -5.13 -2.31 -7.12
CA ILE A 126 -4.44 -1.94 -5.88
C ILE A 126 -2.92 -2.13 -6.06
N ARG A 127 -2.49 -3.21 -6.69
CA ARG A 127 -1.05 -3.43 -7.00
C ARG A 127 -0.48 -2.33 -7.89
N GLU A 128 -1.19 -1.90 -8.93
CA GLU A 128 -0.77 -0.78 -9.79
C GLU A 128 -0.58 0.51 -9.00
N LYS A 129 -1.52 0.86 -8.12
CA LYS A 129 -1.43 2.03 -7.25
C LYS A 129 -0.24 1.97 -6.31
N ILE A 130 0.00 0.82 -5.66
CA ILE A 130 1.15 0.63 -4.77
C ILE A 130 2.46 0.70 -5.55
N LYS A 131 2.55 0.11 -6.73
CA LYS A 131 3.73 0.18 -7.60
C LYS A 131 4.04 1.61 -8.01
N PHE A 132 3.03 2.39 -8.36
CA PHE A 132 3.17 3.81 -8.65
C PHE A 132 3.72 4.56 -7.44
N ALA A 133 3.14 4.36 -6.24
CA ALA A 133 3.60 4.99 -5.00
C ALA A 133 5.05 4.61 -4.67
N HIS A 134 5.40 3.33 -4.75
CA HIS A 134 6.74 2.82 -4.53
C HIS A 134 7.75 3.46 -5.49
N GLY A 135 7.45 3.51 -6.78
CA GLY A 135 8.32 4.10 -7.78
C GLY A 135 8.60 5.59 -7.53
N TRP A 136 7.58 6.35 -7.17
CA TRP A 136 7.74 7.78 -6.86
C TRP A 136 8.53 8.02 -5.58
N ILE A 137 8.28 7.26 -4.52
CA ILE A 137 9.00 7.38 -3.25
C ILE A 137 10.47 6.98 -3.42
N SER A 138 10.75 5.84 -4.04
CA SER A 138 12.12 5.34 -4.24
C SER A 138 12.95 6.27 -5.11
N ASN A 139 12.38 6.79 -6.21
CA ASN A 139 13.08 7.72 -7.10
C ASN A 139 13.38 9.07 -6.45
N HIS A 140 12.56 9.52 -5.49
CA HIS A 140 12.79 10.78 -4.79
C HIS A 140 13.76 10.62 -3.64
N ALA A 141 13.74 9.50 -2.93
CA ALA A 141 14.74 9.18 -1.91
C ALA A 141 16.16 9.12 -2.50
N ALA A 142 16.31 8.55 -3.69
CA ALA A 142 17.60 8.46 -4.39
C ALA A 142 18.14 9.83 -4.88
N ARG A 143 17.28 10.85 -5.06
CA ARG A 143 17.67 12.19 -5.51
C ARG A 143 17.98 13.16 -4.36
N GLY A 144 17.62 12.82 -3.14
CA GLY A 144 17.82 13.65 -1.94
C GLY A 144 19.02 13.24 -1.08
N ALA A 145 19.67 12.16 -1.45
CA ALA A 145 20.91 11.69 -0.82
C ALA A 145 22.13 12.11 -1.67
#